data_3ada9d2ffa5e5f8005126ff570732e7d
#
_entry.id   3ada9d2ffa5e5f8005126ff570732e7d
#
_cell.length_a   1.000
_cell.length_b   1.000
_cell.length_c   1.000
_cell.angle_alpha   90.00
_cell.angle_beta   90.00
_cell.angle_gamma   90.00
#
_symmetry.space_group_name_H-M   'P 1'
#
loop_
_entity.id
_entity.type
_entity.pdbx_description
1 polymer ?
#
loop_
_entity_poly.entity_id
_entity_poly.type
_entity_poly.pdbx_seq_one_letter_code
_entity_poly.pdbx_strand_id
1 'polypeptide(L)'
;MKIFISEDDMCTTQKLNLARVHKWFEANDCNVIEDANQADKVLVMTCNGFSLLEERSLNRIKDYKKLHSDKMITVGCMIDSHPEDVAKIWDGPVVKTKSEKTMSFSDIENLFPNFKTSLESIPAQSVFRRKEDYREYNTKRRFI
;
A
#
# COMPACT_ATOMS: atom_id res chain seq x y z
N MET A 1 -4.61 6.56 -15.72
CA MET A 1 -5.02 6.75 -14.30
C MET A 1 -3.82 7.12 -13.48
N LYS A 2 -3.97 8.07 -12.58
CA LYS A 2 -2.91 8.51 -11.65
C LYS A 2 -3.14 7.89 -10.28
N ILE A 3 -2.10 7.27 -9.72
CA ILE A 3 -2.15 6.57 -8.43
C ILE A 3 -1.17 7.22 -7.45
N PHE A 4 -1.64 7.55 -6.27
CA PHE A 4 -0.79 7.95 -5.16
C PHE A 4 -0.72 6.83 -4.11
N ILE A 5 0.48 6.56 -3.60
CA ILE A 5 0.70 5.52 -2.60
C ILE A 5 1.39 6.15 -1.39
N SER A 6 0.70 6.17 -0.25
CA SER A 6 1.28 6.56 1.04
C SER A 6 1.83 5.30 1.71
N GLU A 7 3.15 5.20 1.84
CA GLU A 7 3.84 4.00 2.32
C GLU A 7 4.76 4.24 3.53
N ASP A 8 4.51 5.31 4.27
CA ASP A 8 5.30 5.61 5.46
C ASP A 8 5.12 4.53 6.53
N ASP A 9 6.17 4.26 7.31
CA ASP A 9 6.20 3.30 8.41
C ASP A 9 6.07 1.83 7.99
N MET A 10 6.17 1.48 6.72
CA MET A 10 6.10 0.09 6.27
C MET A 10 7.41 -0.67 6.51
N CYS A 11 7.30 -1.96 6.80
CA CYS A 11 8.49 -2.83 6.90
C CYS A 11 9.09 -3.11 5.52
N THR A 12 10.37 -3.54 5.52
CA THR A 12 11.14 -3.83 4.30
C THR A 12 10.42 -4.81 3.37
N THR A 13 9.90 -5.90 3.92
CA THR A 13 9.20 -6.94 3.13
C THR A 13 7.99 -6.36 2.40
N GLN A 14 7.18 -5.57 3.10
CA GLN A 14 5.98 -4.99 2.48
C GLN A 14 6.31 -3.87 1.49
N LYS A 15 7.41 -3.15 1.71
CA LYS A 15 7.91 -2.19 0.71
C LYS A 15 8.30 -2.86 -0.60
N LEU A 16 8.91 -4.05 -0.54
CA LEU A 16 9.25 -4.83 -1.74
C LEU A 16 7.99 -5.39 -2.42
N ASN A 17 7.03 -5.87 -1.63
CA ASN A 17 5.74 -6.31 -2.18
C ASN A 17 5.00 -5.14 -2.86
N LEU A 18 5.08 -3.96 -2.27
CA LEU A 18 4.48 -2.76 -2.83
C LEU A 18 5.18 -2.31 -4.13
N ALA A 19 6.49 -2.52 -4.24
CA ALA A 19 7.22 -2.26 -5.47
C ALA A 19 6.68 -3.11 -6.63
N ARG A 20 6.25 -4.35 -6.34
CA ARG A 20 5.58 -5.22 -7.30
C ARG A 20 4.22 -4.64 -7.72
N VAL A 21 3.43 -4.16 -6.78
CA VAL A 21 2.16 -3.49 -7.06
C VAL A 21 2.36 -2.24 -7.91
N HIS A 22 3.41 -1.47 -7.64
CA HIS A 22 3.79 -0.31 -8.45
C HIS A 22 4.04 -0.73 -9.92
N LYS A 23 4.81 -1.80 -10.13
CA LYS A 23 5.06 -2.33 -11.48
C LYS A 23 3.78 -2.80 -12.16
N TRP A 24 2.88 -3.37 -11.39
CA TRP A 24 1.57 -3.78 -11.90
C TRP A 24 0.73 -2.59 -12.37
N PHE A 25 0.72 -1.49 -11.61
CA PHE A 25 0.06 -0.27 -12.06
C PHE A 25 0.69 0.26 -13.36
N GLU A 26 2.02 0.31 -13.45
CA GLU A 26 2.71 0.75 -14.66
C GLU A 26 2.37 -0.15 -15.86
N ALA A 27 2.32 -1.47 -15.66
CA ALA A 27 1.97 -2.43 -16.71
C ALA A 27 0.53 -2.26 -17.22
N ASN A 28 -0.33 -1.61 -16.45
CA ASN A 28 -1.70 -1.28 -16.81
C ASN A 28 -1.87 0.20 -17.19
N ASP A 29 -0.80 0.85 -17.64
CA ASP A 29 -0.77 2.22 -18.12
C ASP A 29 -1.15 3.28 -17.07
N CYS A 30 -0.94 2.97 -15.79
CA CYS A 30 -1.11 3.93 -14.72
C CYS A 30 0.20 4.65 -14.39
N ASN A 31 0.10 5.92 -13.99
CA ASN A 31 1.22 6.68 -13.47
C ASN A 31 1.14 6.74 -11.94
N VAL A 32 2.19 6.30 -11.26
CA VAL A 32 2.32 6.46 -9.81
C VAL A 32 2.97 7.81 -9.55
N ILE A 33 2.25 8.69 -8.86
CA ILE A 33 2.62 10.09 -8.65
C ILE A 33 2.83 10.40 -7.18
N GLU A 34 3.48 11.53 -6.89
CA GLU A 34 3.84 11.95 -5.52
C GLU A 34 2.86 12.96 -4.90
N ASP A 35 1.81 13.38 -5.61
CA ASP A 35 0.82 14.33 -5.12
C ASP A 35 -0.57 13.67 -5.04
N ALA A 36 -1.04 13.41 -3.84
CA ALA A 36 -2.35 12.79 -3.59
C ALA A 36 -3.51 13.63 -4.15
N ASN A 37 -3.37 14.96 -4.18
CA ASN A 37 -4.42 15.86 -4.67
C ASN A 37 -4.68 15.69 -6.16
N GLN A 38 -3.69 15.22 -6.90
CA GLN A 38 -3.80 15.02 -8.35
C GLN A 38 -4.09 13.56 -8.73
N ALA A 39 -4.14 12.67 -7.76
CA ALA A 39 -4.36 11.25 -8.02
C ALA A 39 -5.84 10.93 -8.26
N ASP A 40 -6.06 9.90 -9.09
CA ASP A 40 -7.40 9.32 -9.29
C ASP A 40 -7.74 8.31 -8.20
N LYS A 41 -6.71 7.65 -7.64
CA LYS A 41 -6.81 6.73 -6.51
C LYS A 41 -5.68 7.00 -5.51
N VAL A 42 -6.01 6.94 -4.23
CA VAL A 42 -5.06 7.14 -3.13
C VAL A 42 -5.01 5.85 -2.31
N LEU A 43 -3.87 5.17 -2.33
CA LEU A 43 -3.63 3.98 -1.52
C LEU A 43 -2.96 4.39 -0.21
N VAL A 44 -3.63 4.12 0.90
CA VAL A 44 -3.10 4.40 2.24
C VAL A 44 -2.61 3.10 2.86
N MET A 45 -1.30 2.94 2.93
CA MET A 45 -0.67 1.75 3.47
C MET A 45 -0.64 1.80 5.00
N THR A 46 -0.80 0.65 5.64
CA THR A 46 -0.84 0.52 7.09
C THR A 46 0.17 -0.50 7.60
N CYS A 47 0.62 -0.33 8.85
CA CYS A 47 1.53 -1.24 9.52
C CYS A 47 1.07 -1.48 10.96
N ASN A 48 1.29 -2.72 11.46
CA ASN A 48 0.91 -3.14 12.80
C ASN A 48 2.09 -3.71 13.60
N GLY A 49 3.31 -3.33 13.26
CA GLY A 49 4.52 -3.89 13.88
C GLY A 49 4.58 -3.70 15.40
N PHE A 50 4.06 -2.60 15.92
CA PHE A 50 3.90 -2.33 17.36
C PHE A 50 2.91 -1.17 17.55
N SER A 51 2.52 -0.91 18.81
CA SER A 51 1.43 0.04 19.15
C SER A 51 1.55 1.40 18.50
N LEU A 52 2.76 1.97 18.43
CA LEU A 52 2.98 3.27 17.82
C LEU A 52 2.69 3.26 16.32
N LEU A 53 3.06 2.18 15.62
CA LEU A 53 2.78 2.04 14.20
C LEU A 53 1.29 1.83 13.92
N GLU A 54 0.61 1.12 14.82
CA GLU A 54 -0.85 0.96 14.75
C GLU A 54 -1.54 2.32 14.87
N GLU A 55 -1.16 3.12 15.86
CA GLU A 55 -1.70 4.46 16.09
C GLU A 55 -1.42 5.37 14.89
N ARG A 56 -0.20 5.38 14.38
CA ARG A 56 0.17 6.16 13.21
C ARG A 56 -0.63 5.75 11.97
N SER A 57 -0.86 4.45 11.79
CA SER A 57 -1.69 3.96 10.69
C SER A 57 -3.13 4.45 10.78
N LEU A 58 -3.74 4.38 11.96
CA LEU A 58 -5.10 4.86 12.17
C LEU A 58 -5.20 6.38 11.94
N ASN A 59 -4.22 7.14 12.42
CA ASN A 59 -4.16 8.59 12.20
C ASN A 59 -3.99 8.94 10.72
N ARG A 60 -3.16 8.18 10.02
CA ARG A 60 -2.97 8.36 8.57
C ARG A 60 -4.24 8.12 7.79
N ILE A 61 -5.00 7.07 8.13
CA ILE A 61 -6.31 6.80 7.53
C ILE A 61 -7.25 8.00 7.74
N LYS A 62 -7.33 8.52 8.97
CA LYS A 62 -8.16 9.68 9.29
C LYS A 62 -7.76 10.92 8.49
N ASP A 63 -6.45 11.18 8.38
CA ASP A 63 -5.94 12.37 7.69
C ASP A 63 -6.22 12.32 6.19
N TYR A 64 -5.94 11.20 5.54
CA TYR A 64 -6.24 11.05 4.11
C TYR A 64 -7.73 11.02 3.82
N LYS A 65 -8.54 10.47 4.71
CA LYS A 65 -9.99 10.46 4.58
C LYS A 65 -10.59 11.86 4.49
N LYS A 66 -10.04 12.82 5.21
CA LYS A 66 -10.55 14.21 5.20
C LYS A 66 -10.55 14.83 3.81
N LEU A 67 -9.55 14.51 2.99
CA LEU A 67 -9.34 15.12 1.68
C LEU A 67 -9.65 14.20 0.50
N HIS A 68 -9.62 12.88 0.70
CA HIS A 68 -9.59 11.91 -0.40
C HIS A 68 -10.55 10.74 -0.22
N SER A 69 -11.60 10.88 0.60
CA SER A 69 -12.52 9.76 0.93
C SER A 69 -13.17 9.11 -0.30
N ASP A 70 -13.41 9.87 -1.36
CA ASP A 70 -14.05 9.40 -2.58
C ASP A 70 -13.14 8.54 -3.48
N LYS A 71 -11.83 8.58 -3.26
CA LYS A 71 -10.84 7.87 -4.09
C LYS A 71 -9.84 7.06 -3.29
N MET A 72 -10.04 6.92 -1.98
CA MET A 72 -9.12 6.28 -1.05
C MET A 72 -9.35 4.77 -0.94
N ILE A 73 -8.24 4.04 -0.85
CA ILE A 73 -8.21 2.60 -0.59
C ILE A 73 -7.24 2.38 0.58
N THR A 74 -7.68 1.69 1.62
CA THR A 74 -6.84 1.39 2.79
C THR A 74 -6.26 -0.01 2.64
N VAL A 75 -4.94 -0.16 2.79
CA VAL A 75 -4.21 -1.38 2.44
C VAL A 75 -3.27 -1.79 3.57
N GLY A 76 -3.16 -3.07 3.84
CA GLY A 76 -2.04 -3.60 4.60
C GLY A 76 -2.38 -4.30 5.90
N CYS A 77 -1.40 -4.33 6.80
CA CYS A 77 -1.43 -5.19 7.99
C CYS A 77 -2.53 -4.85 8.99
N MET A 78 -2.95 -3.59 9.09
CA MET A 78 -4.06 -3.21 10.00
C MET A 78 -5.40 -3.82 9.56
N ILE A 79 -5.58 -4.03 8.27
CA ILE A 79 -6.79 -4.66 7.73
C ILE A 79 -6.85 -6.14 8.17
N ASP A 80 -5.69 -6.81 8.23
CA ASP A 80 -5.61 -8.21 8.65
C ASP A 80 -5.79 -8.37 10.16
N SER A 81 -5.13 -7.51 10.95
CA SER A 81 -5.00 -7.69 12.40
C SER A 81 -6.04 -6.92 13.22
N HIS A 82 -6.47 -5.76 12.74
CA HIS A 82 -7.37 -4.84 13.46
C HIS A 82 -8.52 -4.36 12.56
N PRO A 83 -9.27 -5.27 11.92
CA PRO A 83 -10.32 -4.89 10.99
C PRO A 83 -11.43 -4.06 11.64
N GLU A 84 -11.73 -4.30 12.90
CA GLU A 84 -12.76 -3.58 13.64
C GLU A 84 -12.36 -2.14 13.92
N ASP A 85 -11.10 -1.90 14.30
CA ASP A 85 -10.59 -0.55 14.55
C ASP A 85 -10.56 0.27 13.27
N VAL A 86 -10.18 -0.35 12.16
CA VAL A 86 -10.22 0.31 10.84
C VAL A 86 -11.67 0.62 10.45
N ALA A 87 -12.59 -0.32 10.64
CA ALA A 87 -14.00 -0.15 10.27
C ALA A 87 -14.69 0.99 11.02
N LYS A 88 -14.22 1.34 12.23
CA LYS A 88 -14.75 2.47 12.99
C LYS A 88 -14.45 3.82 12.35
N ILE A 89 -13.39 3.90 11.54
CA ILE A 89 -12.92 5.16 10.95
C ILE A 89 -12.97 5.15 9.42
N TRP A 90 -13.10 3.99 8.80
CA TRP A 90 -13.13 3.85 7.34
C TRP A 90 -14.09 2.74 6.92
N ASP A 91 -15.06 3.08 6.07
CA ASP A 91 -16.09 2.17 5.56
C ASP A 91 -15.95 1.87 4.06
N GLY A 92 -14.91 2.40 3.42
CA GLY A 92 -14.65 2.21 1.99
C GLY A 92 -13.81 0.97 1.68
N PRO A 93 -13.23 0.90 0.47
CA PRO A 93 -12.44 -0.25 0.03
C PRO A 93 -11.23 -0.52 0.91
N VAL A 94 -10.99 -1.81 1.20
CA VAL A 94 -9.84 -2.28 1.96
C VAL A 94 -9.14 -3.43 1.23
N VAL A 95 -7.83 -3.55 1.41
CA VAL A 95 -7.01 -4.62 0.83
C VAL A 95 -6.15 -5.24 1.93
N LYS A 96 -6.28 -6.53 2.14
CA LYS A 96 -5.47 -7.29 3.10
C LYS A 96 -4.06 -7.53 2.58
N THR A 97 -3.10 -7.62 3.48
CA THR A 97 -1.74 -8.09 3.13
C THR A 97 -1.79 -9.54 2.70
N LYS A 98 -2.54 -10.37 3.46
CA LYS A 98 -2.71 -11.80 3.18
C LYS A 98 -4.11 -12.04 2.66
N SER A 99 -4.21 -12.84 1.60
CA SER A 99 -5.47 -13.31 1.05
C SER A 99 -5.41 -14.83 0.88
N GLU A 100 -6.46 -15.44 0.36
CA GLU A 100 -6.45 -16.85 -0.04
C GLU A 100 -5.41 -17.15 -1.12
N LYS A 101 -5.04 -16.14 -1.90
CA LYS A 101 -3.94 -16.23 -2.86
C LYS A 101 -2.60 -16.11 -2.13
N THR A 102 -1.58 -16.72 -2.69
CA THR A 102 -0.23 -16.76 -2.09
C THR A 102 0.51 -15.41 -2.13
N MET A 103 -0.02 -14.45 -2.86
CA MET A 103 0.66 -13.18 -3.14
C MET A 103 0.15 -12.05 -2.26
N SER A 104 1.08 -11.28 -1.68
CA SER A 104 0.72 -10.11 -0.87
C SER A 104 -0.06 -9.08 -1.70
N PHE A 105 -1.07 -8.49 -1.08
CA PHE A 105 -1.93 -7.47 -1.68
C PHE A 105 -2.73 -7.93 -2.91
N SER A 106 -2.85 -9.25 -3.15
CA SER A 106 -3.48 -9.77 -4.37
C SER A 106 -4.95 -9.35 -4.53
N ASP A 107 -5.66 -9.09 -3.43
CA ASP A 107 -7.06 -8.66 -3.48
C ASP A 107 -7.25 -7.28 -4.11
N ILE A 108 -6.16 -6.51 -4.29
CA ILE A 108 -6.22 -5.21 -4.96
C ILE A 108 -6.74 -5.34 -6.40
N GLU A 109 -6.53 -6.48 -7.04
CA GLU A 109 -7.05 -6.73 -8.40
C GLU A 109 -8.56 -6.59 -8.49
N ASN A 110 -9.29 -6.91 -7.42
CA ASN A 110 -10.74 -6.81 -7.37
C ASN A 110 -11.24 -5.36 -7.49
N LEU A 111 -10.39 -4.40 -7.15
CA LEU A 111 -10.72 -2.97 -7.21
C LEU A 111 -10.40 -2.34 -8.57
N PHE A 112 -9.75 -3.08 -9.46
CA PHE A 112 -9.35 -2.62 -10.80
C PHE A 112 -9.74 -3.67 -11.84
N PRO A 113 -11.05 -3.94 -12.00
CA PRO A 113 -11.52 -5.06 -12.85
C PRO A 113 -11.22 -4.89 -14.33
N ASN A 114 -10.92 -3.66 -14.77
CA ASN A 114 -10.63 -3.37 -16.17
C ASN A 114 -9.15 -3.51 -16.54
N PHE A 115 -8.28 -3.82 -15.56
CA PHE A 115 -6.87 -4.03 -15.84
C PHE A 115 -6.65 -5.32 -16.63
N LYS A 116 -5.82 -5.24 -17.67
CA LYS A 116 -5.53 -6.36 -18.57
C LYS A 116 -4.40 -7.25 -18.08
N THR A 117 -3.41 -6.66 -17.42
CA THR A 117 -2.24 -7.37 -16.90
C THR A 117 -2.50 -7.77 -15.46
N SER A 118 -2.37 -9.06 -15.13
CA SER A 118 -2.56 -9.57 -13.78
C SER A 118 -1.37 -9.26 -12.88
N LEU A 119 -1.62 -9.11 -11.59
CA LEU A 119 -0.55 -8.93 -10.60
C LEU A 119 0.36 -10.16 -10.55
N GLU A 120 -0.21 -11.36 -10.70
CA GLU A 120 0.54 -12.62 -10.71
C GLU A 120 1.60 -12.66 -11.81
N SER A 121 1.36 -12.01 -12.96
CA SER A 121 2.33 -11.96 -14.07
C SER A 121 3.54 -11.07 -13.79
N ILE A 122 3.48 -10.21 -12.76
CA ILE A 122 4.58 -9.33 -12.39
C ILE A 122 5.55 -10.09 -11.48
N PRO A 123 6.85 -10.16 -11.81
CA PRO A 123 7.82 -10.87 -10.98
C PRO A 123 8.03 -10.19 -9.62
N ALA A 124 8.45 -10.98 -8.63
CA ALA A 124 8.83 -10.44 -7.32
C ALA A 124 9.95 -9.42 -7.49
N GLN A 125 9.87 -8.32 -6.76
CA GLN A 125 10.82 -7.22 -6.85
C GLN A 125 11.89 -7.33 -5.77
N SER A 126 13.12 -6.96 -6.13
CA SER A 126 14.26 -6.90 -5.21
C SER A 126 14.76 -5.47 -4.99
N VAL A 127 14.12 -4.49 -5.63
CA VAL A 127 14.46 -3.08 -5.55
C VAL A 127 13.26 -2.30 -5.04
N PHE A 128 13.48 -1.41 -4.08
CA PHE A 128 12.44 -0.57 -3.52
C PHE A 128 11.90 0.43 -4.55
N ARG A 129 10.63 0.80 -4.37
CA ARG A 129 9.98 1.82 -5.18
C ARG A 129 10.65 3.19 -5.05
N ARG A 130 11.06 3.55 -3.82
CA ARG A 130 11.69 4.85 -3.51
C ARG A 130 13.17 4.66 -3.14
N LYS A 131 14.00 5.59 -3.60
CA LYS A 131 15.45 5.60 -3.28
C LYS A 131 15.72 5.73 -1.79
N GLU A 132 14.90 6.48 -1.06
CA GLU A 132 14.99 6.68 0.38
C GLU A 132 14.90 5.36 1.13
N ASP A 133 13.99 4.48 0.73
CA ASP A 133 13.81 3.17 1.32
C ASP A 133 15.04 2.29 1.16
N TYR A 134 15.70 2.37 0.01
CA TYR A 134 16.92 1.64 -0.26
C TYR A 134 18.08 2.11 0.64
N ARG A 135 18.22 3.41 0.84
CA ARG A 135 19.23 3.97 1.73
C ARG A 135 19.00 3.54 3.18
N GLU A 136 17.78 3.58 3.65
CA GLU A 136 17.41 3.14 4.99
C GLU A 136 17.73 1.66 5.19
N TYR A 137 17.39 0.82 4.25
CA TYR A 137 17.67 -0.61 4.28
C TYR A 137 19.18 -0.88 4.38
N ASN A 138 19.98 -0.24 3.54
CA ASN A 138 21.43 -0.40 3.55
C ASN A 138 22.07 0.08 4.84
N THR A 139 21.58 1.16 5.41
CA THR A 139 22.06 1.68 6.70
C THR A 139 21.78 0.69 7.82
N LYS A 140 20.57 0.16 7.91
CA LYS A 140 20.19 -0.85 8.90
C LYS A 140 21.02 -2.13 8.77
N ARG A 141 21.28 -2.55 7.54
CA ARG A 141 22.03 -3.78 7.26
C ARG A 141 23.48 -3.72 7.70
N ARG A 142 24.07 -2.52 7.77
CA ARG A 142 25.46 -2.33 8.22
C ARG A 142 25.67 -2.58 9.72
N PHE A 143 24.59 -2.57 10.50
CA PHE A 143 24.63 -2.70 11.96
C PHE A 143 24.15 -4.07 12.45
N ILE A 144 23.88 -4.97 11.55
CA ILE A 144 23.57 -6.38 11.84
C ILE A 144 24.83 -7.25 11.60
#